data_07597333d047d0fb29c3ca9bac8d7211
#
_entry.id   07597333d047d0fb29c3ca9bac8d7211
#
_cell.length_a   1.000
_cell.length_b   1.000
_cell.length_c   1.000
_cell.angle_alpha   90.00
_cell.angle_beta   90.00
_cell.angle_gamma   90.00
#
_symmetry.space_group_name_H-M   'P 1'
#
loop_
_entity.id
_entity.type
_entity.pdbx_description
1 polymer ?
#
loop_
_entity_poly.entity_id
_entity_poly.type
_entity_poly.pdbx_seq_one_letter_code
_entity_poly.pdbx_strand_id
1 'polypeptide(L)'
;YEATNVGIQMGDKEIARTLVQRIVDAAEKLQVKYVVSPECGHAYSALNWEGPNLVGKNYDFEVIHILELLDQLVREGRIKTKSELDQRRVTFHDPCQIVRRGGIVDEPRNLLHMVSDNFIEMENYGVANICCGGGGGVSSNSRAEELRIKSFGAKKKQLDAVGPEALVTACGNCRNVLEEAIDEFGMDLPVLGLTELVAEYLDD
;
A
#
# COMPACT_ATOMS: atom_id res chain seq x y z
N TYR A 1 15.41 -10.24 0.39
CA TYR A 1 16.01 -8.99 0.90
C TYR A 1 14.91 -7.98 1.15
N GLU A 2 15.10 -7.10 2.09
CA GLU A 2 14.15 -6.09 2.49
C GLU A 2 14.66 -4.71 2.06
N ALA A 3 13.88 -4.00 1.25
CA ALA A 3 14.09 -2.61 0.97
C ALA A 3 13.15 -1.80 1.84
N THR A 4 13.53 -1.63 3.07
CA THR A 4 12.76 -0.74 3.93
C THR A 4 13.40 0.62 3.97
N ASN A 5 12.59 1.63 4.19
CA ASN A 5 13.10 2.95 4.49
C ASN A 5 13.55 3.08 5.96
N VAL A 6 13.84 1.96 6.65
CA VAL A 6 14.23 1.96 8.08
C VAL A 6 15.42 2.88 8.31
N GLY A 7 16.50 2.75 7.51
CA GLY A 7 17.64 3.64 7.63
C GLY A 7 17.29 5.11 7.40
N ILE A 8 16.39 5.39 6.44
CA ILE A 8 15.91 6.75 6.17
C ILE A 8 15.12 7.29 7.38
N GLN A 9 14.23 6.49 7.95
CA GLN A 9 13.42 6.86 9.11
C GLN A 9 14.26 7.08 10.37
N MET A 10 15.32 6.29 10.54
CA MET A 10 16.26 6.43 11.65
C MET A 10 17.30 7.55 11.43
N GLY A 11 17.36 8.11 10.23
CA GLY A 11 18.37 9.10 9.85
C GLY A 11 19.76 8.51 9.61
N ASP A 12 19.87 7.20 9.44
CA ASP A 12 21.12 6.48 9.17
C ASP A 12 21.26 6.15 7.69
N LYS A 13 22.04 6.97 6.99
CA LYS A 13 22.26 6.83 5.55
C LYS A 13 23.02 5.54 5.18
N GLU A 14 23.89 5.03 6.05
CA GLU A 14 24.68 3.82 5.75
C GLU A 14 23.79 2.57 5.87
N ILE A 15 22.90 2.52 6.84
CA ILE A 15 21.87 1.47 6.91
C ILE A 15 20.99 1.54 5.68
N ALA A 16 20.48 2.74 5.33
CA ALA A 16 19.63 2.92 4.16
C ALA A 16 20.31 2.46 2.87
N ARG A 17 21.57 2.89 2.65
CA ARG A 17 22.39 2.47 1.51
C ARG A 17 22.59 0.96 1.47
N THR A 18 22.95 0.34 2.59
CA THR A 18 23.20 -1.10 2.68
C THR A 18 21.97 -1.91 2.30
N LEU A 19 20.78 -1.51 2.77
CA LEU A 19 19.52 -2.20 2.48
C LEU A 19 19.18 -2.11 0.99
N VAL A 20 19.25 -0.92 0.42
CA VAL A 20 18.99 -0.70 -1.01
C VAL A 20 20.01 -1.42 -1.87
N GLN A 21 21.32 -1.32 -1.55
CA GLN A 21 22.39 -1.93 -2.33
C GLN A 21 22.23 -3.45 -2.46
N ARG A 22 21.77 -4.13 -1.40
CA ARG A 22 21.54 -5.59 -1.45
C ARG A 22 20.48 -5.97 -2.51
N ILE A 23 19.46 -5.15 -2.69
CA ILE A 23 18.42 -5.41 -3.70
C ILE A 23 18.96 -5.08 -5.08
N VAL A 24 19.64 -3.96 -5.22
CA VAL A 24 20.27 -3.56 -6.49
C VAL A 24 21.24 -4.64 -6.97
N ASP A 25 22.16 -5.10 -6.12
CA ASP A 25 23.10 -6.15 -6.46
C ASP A 25 22.41 -7.46 -6.88
N ALA A 26 21.31 -7.83 -6.19
CA ALA A 26 20.56 -9.01 -6.53
C ALA A 26 19.82 -8.86 -7.88
N ALA A 27 19.21 -7.72 -8.14
CA ALA A 27 18.49 -7.42 -9.37
C ALA A 27 19.46 -7.40 -10.58
N GLU A 28 20.59 -6.73 -10.44
CA GLU A 28 21.63 -6.67 -11.47
C GLU A 28 22.24 -8.05 -11.75
N LYS A 29 22.53 -8.83 -10.69
CA LYS A 29 23.02 -10.21 -10.84
C LYS A 29 22.03 -11.11 -11.59
N LEU A 30 20.72 -10.93 -11.36
CA LEU A 30 19.67 -11.69 -12.02
C LEU A 30 19.29 -11.12 -13.39
N GLN A 31 19.82 -9.95 -13.75
CA GLN A 31 19.53 -9.24 -14.99
C GLN A 31 18.01 -9.06 -15.21
N VAL A 32 17.29 -8.72 -14.15
CA VAL A 32 15.85 -8.51 -14.23
C VAL A 32 15.54 -7.20 -14.93
N LYS A 33 14.39 -7.13 -15.61
CA LYS A 33 13.88 -5.88 -16.19
C LYS A 33 13.12 -5.04 -15.17
N TYR A 34 12.46 -5.70 -14.23
CA TYR A 34 11.61 -5.08 -13.22
C TYR A 34 11.92 -5.61 -11.84
N VAL A 35 11.90 -4.72 -10.87
CA VAL A 35 11.77 -5.06 -9.45
C VAL A 35 10.40 -4.61 -8.99
N VAL A 36 9.55 -5.58 -8.66
CA VAL A 36 8.18 -5.31 -8.23
C VAL A 36 8.16 -5.11 -6.72
N SER A 37 7.75 -3.92 -6.26
CA SER A 37 7.52 -3.66 -4.85
C SER A 37 6.14 -4.19 -4.46
N PRO A 38 6.03 -5.07 -3.45
CA PRO A 38 4.74 -5.52 -2.94
C PRO A 38 4.02 -4.39 -2.18
N GLU A 39 2.97 -4.71 -1.46
CA GLU A 39 2.09 -3.80 -0.72
C GLU A 39 2.79 -2.98 0.38
N CYS A 40 3.76 -2.18 0.01
CA CYS A 40 4.44 -1.26 0.94
C CYS A 40 4.94 -0.01 0.24
N GLY A 41 4.24 1.09 0.42
CA GLY A 41 4.64 2.36 -0.17
C GLY A 41 6.00 2.88 0.34
N HIS A 42 6.43 2.50 1.54
CA HIS A 42 7.73 2.88 2.04
C HIS A 42 8.87 2.13 1.33
N ALA A 43 8.70 0.85 1.06
CA ALA A 43 9.67 0.06 0.30
C ALA A 43 9.75 0.57 -1.15
N TYR A 44 8.60 0.84 -1.76
CA TYR A 44 8.53 1.44 -3.09
C TYR A 44 9.27 2.79 -3.14
N SER A 45 8.96 3.70 -2.21
CA SER A 45 9.66 4.99 -2.10
C SER A 45 11.16 4.84 -1.94
N ALA A 46 11.59 3.95 -1.04
CA ALA A 46 13.00 3.74 -0.74
C ALA A 46 13.77 3.23 -1.96
N LEU A 47 13.20 2.33 -2.73
CA LEU A 47 13.83 1.82 -3.95
C LEU A 47 13.73 2.80 -5.11
N ASN A 48 12.54 3.32 -5.39
CA ASN A 48 12.31 4.07 -6.62
C ASN A 48 12.92 5.47 -6.61
N TRP A 49 12.86 6.17 -5.47
CA TRP A 49 13.32 7.57 -5.43
C TRP A 49 14.56 7.82 -4.59
N GLU A 50 14.65 7.19 -3.42
CA GLU A 50 15.79 7.42 -2.53
C GLU A 50 17.00 6.56 -2.93
N GLY A 51 16.73 5.37 -3.44
CA GLY A 51 17.76 4.39 -3.74
C GLY A 51 18.80 4.85 -4.75
N PRO A 52 18.48 5.41 -5.92
CA PRO A 52 19.48 5.92 -6.85
C PRO A 52 20.42 6.94 -6.21
N ASN A 53 19.91 7.82 -5.35
CA ASN A 53 20.72 8.79 -4.61
C ASN A 53 21.60 8.13 -3.55
N LEU A 54 21.11 7.08 -2.89
CA LEU A 54 21.84 6.35 -1.86
C LEU A 54 23.00 5.53 -2.46
N VAL A 55 22.78 4.87 -3.59
CA VAL A 55 23.80 4.05 -4.25
C VAL A 55 24.65 4.84 -5.25
N GLY A 56 24.25 6.08 -5.60
CA GLY A 56 25.01 6.97 -6.47
C GLY A 56 24.96 6.62 -7.96
N LYS A 57 23.97 5.83 -8.40
CA LYS A 57 23.76 5.46 -9.80
C LYS A 57 22.30 5.22 -10.12
N ASN A 58 21.93 5.36 -11.39
CA ASN A 58 20.65 4.87 -11.89
C ASN A 58 20.70 3.34 -12.01
N TYR A 59 19.54 2.72 -11.98
CA TYR A 59 19.40 1.27 -12.14
C TYR A 59 19.32 0.90 -13.63
N ASP A 60 19.74 -0.33 -13.95
CA ASP A 60 19.53 -0.96 -15.26
C ASP A 60 18.18 -1.70 -15.33
N PHE A 61 17.32 -1.52 -14.35
CA PHE A 61 15.98 -2.08 -14.22
C PHE A 61 14.99 -1.00 -13.76
N GLU A 62 13.70 -1.25 -13.96
CA GLU A 62 12.63 -0.39 -13.46
C GLU A 62 12.10 -0.90 -12.11
N VAL A 63 11.75 0.03 -11.23
CA VAL A 63 11.03 -0.28 -9.98
C VAL A 63 9.57 0.07 -10.19
N ILE A 64 8.70 -0.93 -10.08
CA ILE A 64 7.25 -0.75 -10.21
C ILE A 64 6.53 -1.25 -8.96
N HIS A 65 5.40 -0.66 -8.64
CA HIS A 65 4.54 -1.17 -7.58
C HIS A 65 3.66 -2.32 -8.09
N ILE A 66 3.32 -3.27 -7.23
CA ILE A 66 2.46 -4.40 -7.62
C ILE A 66 1.13 -3.95 -8.22
N LEU A 67 0.56 -2.84 -7.76
CA LEU A 67 -0.70 -2.30 -8.28
C LEU A 67 -0.56 -1.81 -9.72
N GLU A 68 0.56 -1.18 -10.08
CA GLU A 68 0.86 -0.77 -11.44
C GLU A 68 0.97 -1.99 -12.36
N LEU A 69 1.68 -3.03 -11.88
CA LEU A 69 1.81 -4.28 -12.64
C LEU A 69 0.47 -4.96 -12.86
N LEU A 70 -0.34 -5.11 -11.81
CA LEU A 70 -1.64 -5.76 -11.90
C LEU A 70 -2.58 -4.99 -12.85
N ASP A 71 -2.68 -3.66 -12.69
CA ASP A 71 -3.49 -2.82 -13.58
C ASP A 71 -3.03 -2.92 -15.05
N GLN A 72 -1.71 -2.96 -15.30
CA GLN A 72 -1.18 -3.18 -16.62
C GLN A 72 -1.60 -4.54 -17.18
N LEU A 73 -1.47 -5.62 -16.40
CA LEU A 73 -1.83 -6.97 -16.82
C LEU A 73 -3.33 -7.10 -17.12
N VAL A 74 -4.18 -6.39 -16.37
CA VAL A 74 -5.63 -6.29 -16.64
C VAL A 74 -5.87 -5.60 -17.97
N ARG A 75 -5.27 -4.44 -18.19
CA ARG A 75 -5.42 -3.68 -19.46
C ARG A 75 -4.92 -4.43 -20.67
N GLU A 76 -3.90 -5.25 -20.51
CA GLU A 76 -3.38 -6.14 -21.55
C GLU A 76 -4.26 -7.40 -21.76
N GLY A 77 -5.29 -7.62 -20.93
CA GLY A 77 -6.15 -8.80 -20.96
C GLY A 77 -5.46 -10.10 -20.57
N ARG A 78 -4.34 -10.00 -19.86
CA ARG A 78 -3.52 -11.13 -19.40
C ARG A 78 -4.03 -11.73 -18.10
N ILE A 79 -4.78 -10.96 -17.34
CA ILE A 79 -5.52 -11.42 -16.17
C ILE A 79 -6.99 -11.04 -16.32
N LYS A 80 -7.86 -11.91 -15.87
CA LYS A 80 -9.31 -11.76 -15.94
C LYS A 80 -9.91 -12.11 -14.58
N THR A 81 -11.10 -11.62 -14.34
CA THR A 81 -11.86 -11.95 -13.12
C THR A 81 -12.94 -12.96 -13.40
N LYS A 82 -13.35 -13.64 -12.34
CA LYS A 82 -14.56 -14.45 -12.29
C LYS A 82 -15.79 -13.61 -12.66
N SER A 83 -16.85 -14.29 -13.06
CA SER A 83 -18.14 -13.63 -13.37
C SER A 83 -18.86 -13.10 -12.14
N GLU A 84 -18.63 -13.72 -10.97
CA GLU A 84 -19.15 -13.23 -9.68
C GLU A 84 -18.09 -12.39 -9.01
N LEU A 85 -18.43 -11.14 -8.72
CA LEU A 85 -17.57 -10.18 -8.04
C LEU A 85 -17.96 -10.05 -6.55
N ASP A 86 -17.11 -9.40 -5.78
CA ASP A 86 -17.40 -9.09 -4.39
C ASP A 86 -18.63 -8.20 -4.26
N GLN A 87 -19.65 -8.67 -3.56
CA GLN A 87 -20.92 -7.97 -3.37
C GLN A 87 -20.93 -7.11 -2.09
N ARG A 88 -19.92 -7.27 -1.22
CA ARG A 88 -19.80 -6.43 -0.02
C ARG A 88 -19.63 -4.97 -0.42
N ARG A 89 -20.19 -4.07 0.38
CA ARG A 89 -19.87 -2.65 0.26
C ARG A 89 -18.45 -2.44 0.74
N VAL A 90 -17.51 -2.26 -0.18
CA VAL A 90 -16.12 -2.05 0.13
C VAL A 90 -15.72 -0.58 -0.04
N THR A 91 -14.83 -0.11 0.82
CA THR A 91 -14.18 1.19 0.66
C THR A 91 -12.67 1.05 0.72
N PHE A 92 -11.93 2.05 0.23
CA PHE A 92 -10.49 1.97 0.12
C PHE A 92 -9.78 3.00 0.98
N HIS A 93 -8.82 2.52 1.78
CA HIS A 93 -7.85 3.39 2.44
C HIS A 93 -6.63 3.56 1.54
N ASP A 94 -6.45 4.74 1.01
CA ASP A 94 -5.27 5.13 0.23
C ASP A 94 -4.01 5.19 1.09
N PRO A 95 -2.98 4.35 0.86
CA PRO A 95 -1.73 4.46 1.58
C PRO A 95 -0.94 5.69 1.12
N CYS A 96 -0.61 6.59 2.03
CA CYS A 96 -0.05 7.91 1.68
C CYS A 96 1.26 7.85 0.87
N GLN A 97 2.10 6.85 1.08
CA GLN A 97 3.36 6.70 0.34
C GLN A 97 3.15 6.16 -1.09
N ILE A 98 2.09 5.38 -1.31
CA ILE A 98 1.71 4.87 -2.64
C ILE A 98 1.04 5.99 -3.43
N VAL A 99 0.04 6.64 -2.83
CA VAL A 99 -0.83 7.58 -3.53
C VAL A 99 -0.23 8.99 -3.60
N ARG A 100 0.02 9.65 -2.46
CA ARG A 100 0.54 11.03 -2.46
C ARG A 100 1.95 11.15 -2.99
N ARG A 101 2.81 10.21 -2.64
CA ARG A 101 4.21 10.24 -3.02
C ARG A 101 4.45 9.43 -4.29
N GLY A 102 3.77 8.30 -4.45
CA GLY A 102 3.89 7.40 -5.59
C GLY A 102 3.12 7.84 -6.82
N GLY A 103 2.06 8.63 -6.65
CA GLY A 103 1.18 9.01 -7.75
C GLY A 103 0.25 7.89 -8.23
N ILE A 104 0.27 6.73 -7.56
CA ILE A 104 -0.52 5.54 -7.90
C ILE A 104 -1.92 5.73 -7.31
N VAL A 105 -2.80 6.40 -8.05
CA VAL A 105 -4.14 6.81 -7.61
C VAL A 105 -5.22 6.02 -8.32
N ASP A 106 -5.09 5.84 -9.63
CA ASP A 106 -6.11 5.24 -10.49
C ASP A 106 -6.03 3.72 -10.48
N GLU A 107 -4.83 3.15 -10.40
CA GLU A 107 -4.58 1.72 -10.44
C GLU A 107 -5.34 0.94 -9.35
N PRO A 108 -5.32 1.33 -8.07
CA PRO A 108 -6.11 0.64 -7.06
C PRO A 108 -7.62 0.72 -7.33
N ARG A 109 -8.10 1.80 -7.92
CA ARG A 109 -9.51 1.98 -8.27
C ARG A 109 -9.93 1.09 -9.43
N ASN A 110 -9.09 1.03 -10.46
CA ASN A 110 -9.30 0.12 -11.59
C ASN A 110 -9.39 -1.33 -11.11
N LEU A 111 -8.47 -1.73 -10.22
CA LEU A 111 -8.47 -3.07 -9.63
C LEU A 111 -9.71 -3.32 -8.75
N LEU A 112 -10.14 -2.35 -7.94
CA LEU A 112 -11.34 -2.47 -7.11
C LEU A 112 -12.60 -2.60 -7.96
N HIS A 113 -12.76 -1.79 -8.99
CA HIS A 113 -13.91 -1.90 -9.92
C HIS A 113 -13.89 -3.21 -10.73
N MET A 114 -12.73 -3.82 -10.89
CA MET A 114 -12.61 -5.13 -11.54
C MET A 114 -13.12 -6.28 -10.65
N VAL A 115 -12.98 -6.16 -9.32
CA VAL A 115 -13.27 -7.26 -8.38
C VAL A 115 -14.50 -7.02 -7.50
N SER A 116 -15.07 -5.82 -7.49
CA SER A 116 -16.22 -5.46 -6.66
C SER A 116 -17.25 -4.62 -7.42
N ASP A 117 -18.52 -5.03 -7.32
CA ASP A 117 -19.66 -4.27 -7.85
C ASP A 117 -20.10 -3.12 -6.92
N ASN A 118 -19.63 -3.09 -5.68
CA ASN A 118 -20.14 -2.19 -4.64
C ASN A 118 -19.01 -1.42 -3.95
N PHE A 119 -18.04 -0.92 -4.74
CA PHE A 119 -16.99 -0.04 -4.26
C PHE A 119 -17.50 1.39 -4.08
N ILE A 120 -17.26 1.98 -2.90
CA ILE A 120 -17.64 3.35 -2.55
C ILE A 120 -16.46 4.11 -1.98
N GLU A 121 -16.19 5.30 -2.49
CA GLU A 121 -15.14 6.19 -1.99
C GLU A 121 -15.54 6.85 -0.65
N MET A 122 -14.54 7.04 0.22
CA MET A 122 -14.67 7.96 1.35
C MET A 122 -14.61 9.41 0.87
N GLU A 123 -15.09 10.37 1.68
CA GLU A 123 -15.04 11.80 1.37
C GLU A 123 -13.63 12.29 1.02
N ASN A 124 -12.62 11.89 1.82
CA ASN A 124 -11.22 12.22 1.57
C ASN A 124 -10.49 11.00 1.03
N TYR A 125 -10.37 10.91 -0.27
CA TYR A 125 -9.72 9.82 -0.99
C TYR A 125 -8.55 10.31 -1.86
N GLY A 126 -7.83 9.40 -2.46
CA GLY A 126 -6.69 9.72 -3.33
C GLY A 126 -5.65 10.56 -2.59
N VAL A 127 -5.19 11.62 -3.22
CA VAL A 127 -4.17 12.51 -2.64
C VAL A 127 -4.67 13.31 -1.43
N ALA A 128 -5.99 13.44 -1.26
CA ALA A 128 -6.62 14.11 -0.12
C ALA A 128 -6.88 13.17 1.06
N ASN A 129 -6.50 11.90 0.97
CA ASN A 129 -6.76 10.87 1.98
C ASN A 129 -6.34 11.28 3.40
N ILE A 130 -7.03 10.74 4.39
CA ILE A 130 -6.62 10.80 5.81
C ILE A 130 -5.69 9.62 6.08
N CYS A 131 -4.46 9.89 6.55
CA CYS A 131 -3.43 8.91 6.85
C CYS A 131 -3.90 7.91 7.93
N CYS A 132 -3.40 6.67 7.87
CA CYS A 132 -3.62 5.67 8.95
C CYS A 132 -2.94 6.04 10.28
N GLY A 133 -1.98 6.94 10.26
CA GLY A 133 -1.22 7.36 11.44
C GLY A 133 0.00 6.50 11.80
N GLY A 134 0.27 5.42 11.07
CA GLY A 134 1.33 4.46 11.41
C GLY A 134 2.70 4.68 10.75
N GLY A 135 2.80 5.65 9.84
CA GLY A 135 4.04 5.90 9.10
C GLY A 135 5.17 6.49 9.94
N GLY A 136 6.38 6.55 9.35
CA GLY A 136 7.53 7.17 10.00
C GLY A 136 8.02 6.46 11.28
N GLY A 137 7.74 5.17 11.44
CA GLY A 137 8.11 4.40 12.63
C GLY A 137 7.12 4.53 13.81
N VAL A 138 6.04 5.29 13.65
CA VAL A 138 5.03 5.49 14.71
C VAL A 138 4.37 4.18 15.11
N SER A 139 4.08 3.28 14.16
CA SER A 139 3.51 1.96 14.43
C SER A 139 4.38 1.08 15.34
N SER A 140 5.69 1.31 15.36
CA SER A 140 6.64 0.56 16.19
C SER A 140 6.97 1.27 17.52
N ASN A 141 6.35 2.42 17.80
CA ASN A 141 6.61 3.21 18.99
C ASN A 141 5.43 3.15 19.96
N SER A 142 5.58 2.38 21.04
CA SER A 142 4.54 2.23 22.07
C SER A 142 4.12 3.55 22.72
N ARG A 143 5.02 4.54 22.82
CA ARG A 143 4.67 5.87 23.36
C ARG A 143 3.72 6.66 22.45
N ALA A 144 3.65 6.30 21.17
CA ALA A 144 2.79 6.97 20.20
C ALA A 144 1.43 6.26 19.99
N GLU A 145 1.21 5.15 20.70
CA GLU A 145 -0.01 4.33 20.55
C GLU A 145 -1.28 5.15 20.80
N GLU A 146 -1.38 5.81 21.93
CA GLU A 146 -2.56 6.64 22.26
C GLU A 146 -2.84 7.71 21.19
N LEU A 147 -1.79 8.38 20.70
CA LEU A 147 -1.92 9.38 19.64
C LEU A 147 -2.37 8.74 18.33
N ARG A 148 -1.80 7.58 17.98
CA ARG A 148 -2.15 6.83 16.79
C ARG A 148 -3.63 6.41 16.80
N ILE A 149 -4.08 5.82 17.89
CA ILE A 149 -5.48 5.43 18.08
C ILE A 149 -6.40 6.65 18.00
N LYS A 150 -6.08 7.73 18.71
CA LYS A 150 -6.88 8.98 18.64
C LYS A 150 -6.95 9.55 17.22
N SER A 151 -5.88 9.46 16.43
CA SER A 151 -5.87 9.97 15.06
C SER A 151 -6.84 9.24 14.14
N PHE A 152 -7.13 7.97 14.42
CA PHE A 152 -8.12 7.18 13.69
C PHE A 152 -9.55 7.74 13.80
N GLY A 153 -9.86 8.53 14.81
CA GLY A 153 -11.19 9.15 14.96
C GLY A 153 -11.64 9.97 13.76
N ALA A 154 -10.70 10.57 13.01
CA ALA A 154 -11.01 11.26 11.75
C ALA A 154 -11.36 10.27 10.63
N LYS A 155 -10.65 9.14 10.55
CA LYS A 155 -10.94 8.05 9.61
C LYS A 155 -12.27 7.38 9.94
N LYS A 156 -12.54 7.13 11.23
CA LYS A 156 -13.80 6.55 11.70
C LYS A 156 -15.01 7.34 11.23
N LYS A 157 -14.98 8.68 11.30
CA LYS A 157 -16.08 9.52 10.81
C LYS A 157 -16.39 9.27 9.32
N GLN A 158 -15.36 9.07 8.52
CA GLN A 158 -15.54 8.77 7.10
C GLN A 158 -16.10 7.36 6.88
N LEU A 159 -15.61 6.38 7.65
CA LEU A 159 -16.12 5.01 7.63
C LEU A 159 -17.58 4.96 8.07
N ASP A 160 -17.96 5.66 9.16
CA ASP A 160 -19.34 5.76 9.63
C ASP A 160 -20.27 6.38 8.57
N ALA A 161 -19.78 7.35 7.80
CA ALA A 161 -20.57 8.00 6.74
C ALA A 161 -20.81 7.09 5.53
N VAL A 162 -19.85 6.23 5.20
CA VAL A 162 -19.93 5.29 4.07
C VAL A 162 -20.64 4.00 4.47
N GLY A 163 -20.47 3.54 5.72
CA GLY A 163 -21.00 2.29 6.24
C GLY A 163 -20.50 1.06 5.48
N PRO A 164 -19.17 0.88 5.31
CA PRO A 164 -18.66 -0.24 4.54
C PRO A 164 -18.76 -1.55 5.32
N GLU A 165 -18.82 -2.66 4.60
CA GLU A 165 -18.73 -4.03 5.13
C GLU A 165 -17.30 -4.57 5.15
N ALA A 166 -16.38 -3.92 4.40
CA ALA A 166 -14.95 -4.16 4.48
C ALA A 166 -14.15 -2.90 4.09
N LEU A 167 -13.01 -2.72 4.74
CA LEU A 167 -12.03 -1.69 4.42
C LEU A 167 -10.85 -2.33 3.67
N VAL A 168 -10.60 -1.90 2.44
CA VAL A 168 -9.50 -2.42 1.62
C VAL A 168 -8.31 -1.46 1.69
N THR A 169 -7.10 -1.98 1.73
CA THR A 169 -5.88 -1.17 1.63
C THR A 169 -4.78 -1.94 0.89
N ALA A 170 -3.80 -1.23 0.36
CA ALA A 170 -2.66 -1.81 -0.35
C ALA A 170 -1.32 -1.62 0.40
N CYS A 171 -1.37 -1.58 1.73
CA CYS A 171 -0.16 -1.42 2.54
C CYS A 171 -0.29 -2.20 3.86
N GLY A 172 0.57 -3.21 4.05
CA GLY A 172 0.55 -4.05 5.24
C GLY A 172 0.70 -3.27 6.55
N ASN A 173 1.52 -2.20 6.59
CA ASN A 173 1.60 -1.34 7.78
C ASN A 173 0.30 -0.57 8.04
N CYS A 174 -0.36 -0.07 6.99
CA CYS A 174 -1.67 0.58 7.15
C CYS A 174 -2.70 -0.43 7.64
N ARG A 175 -2.70 -1.66 7.11
CA ARG A 175 -3.60 -2.73 7.53
C ARG A 175 -3.49 -2.97 9.04
N ASN A 176 -2.30 -3.26 9.54
CA ASN A 176 -2.09 -3.54 10.97
C ASN A 176 -2.57 -2.38 11.87
N VAL A 177 -2.26 -1.14 11.50
CA VAL A 177 -2.65 0.05 12.27
C VAL A 177 -4.16 0.31 12.22
N LEU A 178 -4.80 0.03 11.09
CA LEU A 178 -6.24 0.17 10.94
C LEU A 178 -6.99 -0.93 11.70
N GLU A 179 -6.52 -2.18 11.64
CA GLU A 179 -7.07 -3.30 12.42
C GLU A 179 -7.01 -3.00 13.92
N GLU A 180 -5.83 -2.59 14.44
CA GLU A 180 -5.66 -2.21 15.84
C GLU A 180 -6.65 -1.11 16.25
N ALA A 181 -6.80 -0.06 15.45
CA ALA A 181 -7.69 1.05 15.79
C ALA A 181 -9.17 0.65 15.65
N ILE A 182 -9.54 -0.18 14.69
CA ILE A 182 -10.90 -0.72 14.52
C ILE A 182 -11.29 -1.52 15.75
N ASP A 183 -10.39 -2.39 16.24
CA ASP A 183 -10.60 -3.18 17.46
C ASP A 183 -10.78 -2.28 18.69
N GLU A 184 -9.91 -1.29 18.87
CA GLU A 184 -9.99 -0.34 19.99
C GLU A 184 -11.28 0.50 19.99
N PHE A 185 -11.81 0.82 18.81
CA PHE A 185 -13.10 1.51 18.68
C PHE A 185 -14.32 0.56 18.71
N GLY A 186 -14.10 -0.75 18.88
CA GLY A 186 -15.16 -1.77 18.94
C GLY A 186 -15.99 -1.87 17.67
N MET A 187 -15.34 -1.68 16.50
CA MET A 187 -16.01 -1.77 15.21
C MET A 187 -15.89 -3.21 14.67
N ASP A 188 -16.96 -3.72 14.07
CA ASP A 188 -16.96 -4.98 13.32
C ASP A 188 -16.73 -4.68 11.83
N LEU A 189 -15.46 -4.44 11.48
CA LEU A 189 -15.06 -4.06 10.12
C LEU A 189 -13.75 -4.73 9.72
N PRO A 190 -13.78 -5.77 8.87
CA PRO A 190 -12.57 -6.42 8.40
C PRO A 190 -11.73 -5.51 7.52
N VAL A 191 -10.39 -5.61 7.65
CA VAL A 191 -9.43 -4.92 6.77
C VAL A 191 -8.79 -5.94 5.83
N LEU A 192 -8.92 -5.70 4.53
CA LEU A 192 -8.46 -6.61 3.47
C LEU A 192 -7.28 -6.01 2.71
N GLY A 193 -6.36 -6.87 2.28
CA GLY A 193 -5.33 -6.49 1.31
C GLY A 193 -5.91 -6.41 -0.11
N LEU A 194 -5.59 -5.36 -0.86
CA LEU A 194 -6.11 -5.23 -2.24
C LEU A 194 -5.61 -6.36 -3.15
N THR A 195 -4.35 -6.76 -3.02
CA THR A 195 -3.80 -7.87 -3.82
C THR A 195 -4.39 -9.22 -3.44
N GLU A 196 -4.74 -9.41 -2.17
CA GLU A 196 -5.46 -10.60 -1.69
C GLU A 196 -6.86 -10.63 -2.30
N LEU A 197 -7.59 -9.51 -2.26
CA LEU A 197 -8.91 -9.39 -2.84
C LEU A 197 -8.88 -9.64 -4.36
N VAL A 198 -7.91 -9.07 -5.07
CA VAL A 198 -7.74 -9.35 -6.50
C VAL A 198 -7.49 -10.83 -6.75
N ALA A 199 -6.59 -11.46 -5.97
CA ALA A 199 -6.27 -12.88 -6.14
C ALA A 199 -7.48 -13.80 -5.91
N GLU A 200 -8.37 -13.45 -4.96
CA GLU A 200 -9.59 -14.21 -4.68
C GLU A 200 -10.56 -14.26 -5.87
N TYR A 201 -10.61 -13.19 -6.66
CA TYR A 201 -11.53 -13.04 -7.79
C TYR A 201 -10.87 -13.23 -9.18
N LEU A 202 -9.61 -13.68 -9.25
CA LEU A 202 -9.01 -14.06 -10.52
C LEU A 202 -9.68 -15.32 -11.08
N ASP A 203 -9.88 -15.31 -12.40
CA ASP A 203 -10.28 -16.49 -13.18
C ASP A 203 -9.05 -17.37 -13.45
N ASP A 204 -9.19 -18.69 -13.38
CA ASP A 204 -8.12 -19.69 -13.59
C ASP A 204 -7.62 -19.77 -15.03
#